data_b600d0eadb559e4903803149b820fa99
#
_entry.id   b600d0eadb559e4903803149b820fa99
#
_cell.length_a   1.000
_cell.length_b   1.000
_cell.length_c   1.000
_cell.angle_alpha   90.00
_cell.angle_beta   90.00
_cell.angle_gamma   90.00
#
_symmetry.space_group_name_H-M   'P 1'
#
loop_
_entity.id
_entity.type
_entity.pdbx_description
1 polymer ?
#
loop_
_entity_poly.entity_id
_entity_poly.type
_entity_poly.pdbx_seq_one_letter_code
_entity_poly.pdbx_strand_id
1 'polypeptide(L)'
;MTAPLYTARVTILERLDSKRTQVLHLAQTYGARNVRMIGSVARGEAGPDSDLDLLVDLERGRSLLDQAALMIELEKLLGCKVDVATDQGLRSRVRERVLKEAVPL
;
A
#
# COMPACT_ATOMS: atom_id res chain seq x y z
N MET A 1 -24.88 21.85 -2.30
CA MET A 1 -23.47 21.54 -2.53
C MET A 1 -23.13 20.18 -2.02
N THR A 2 -22.79 19.27 -2.89
CA THR A 2 -22.63 17.87 -2.56
C THR A 2 -21.17 17.39 -2.52
N ALA A 3 -20.24 18.23 -2.99
CA ALA A 3 -18.86 17.84 -3.12
C ALA A 3 -18.24 17.26 -1.82
N PRO A 4 -18.41 17.87 -0.64
CA PRO A 4 -17.82 17.31 0.59
C PRO A 4 -18.29 15.89 0.90
N LEU A 5 -19.61 15.65 0.78
CA LEU A 5 -20.15 14.32 1.02
C LEU A 5 -19.66 13.31 0.00
N TYR A 6 -19.60 13.76 -1.24
CA TYR A 6 -19.13 12.91 -2.34
C TYR A 6 -17.68 12.52 -2.12
N THR A 7 -16.84 13.49 -1.76
CA THR A 7 -15.43 13.26 -1.49
C THR A 7 -15.22 12.30 -0.33
N ALA A 8 -16.05 12.40 0.72
CA ALA A 8 -15.94 11.54 1.88
C ALA A 8 -16.22 10.07 1.56
N ARG A 9 -16.85 9.79 0.42
CA ARG A 9 -17.17 8.43 0.01
C ARG A 9 -16.14 7.80 -0.91
N VAL A 10 -15.08 8.54 -1.24
CA VAL A 10 -14.01 7.98 -2.07
C VAL A 10 -13.30 6.88 -1.29
N THR A 11 -13.27 5.69 -1.84
CA THR A 11 -12.64 4.55 -1.19
C THR A 11 -11.12 4.63 -1.27
N ILE A 12 -10.46 3.84 -0.43
CA ILE A 12 -9.00 3.74 -0.47
C ILE A 12 -8.55 3.21 -1.84
N LEU A 13 -9.27 2.23 -2.38
CA LEU A 13 -8.94 1.68 -3.69
C LEU A 13 -9.06 2.72 -4.79
N GLU A 14 -10.10 3.54 -4.76
CA GLU A 14 -10.27 4.62 -5.73
C GLU A 14 -9.15 5.65 -5.64
N ARG A 15 -8.74 6.02 -4.42
CA ARG A 15 -7.59 6.91 -4.21
C ARG A 15 -6.31 6.33 -4.77
N LEU A 16 -6.09 5.05 -4.47
CA LEU A 16 -4.91 4.34 -4.95
C LEU A 16 -4.89 4.32 -6.48
N ASP A 17 -6.01 3.99 -7.11
CA ASP A 17 -6.10 3.94 -8.56
C ASP A 17 -5.85 5.30 -9.20
N SER A 18 -6.40 6.36 -8.63
CA SER A 18 -6.21 7.71 -9.16
C SER A 18 -4.77 8.21 -9.02
N LYS A 19 -4.01 7.65 -8.08
CA LYS A 19 -2.63 8.06 -7.80
C LYS A 19 -1.61 6.94 -8.03
N ARG A 20 -2.00 5.94 -8.78
CA ARG A 20 -1.17 4.76 -9.04
C ARG A 20 0.23 5.10 -9.51
N THR A 21 0.35 5.97 -10.50
CA THR A 21 1.64 6.37 -11.05
C THR A 21 2.52 7.02 -9.98
N GLN A 22 1.94 7.88 -9.16
CA GLN A 22 2.66 8.53 -8.07
C GLN A 22 3.10 7.55 -7.00
N VAL A 23 2.25 6.57 -6.69
CA VAL A 23 2.58 5.51 -5.73
C VAL A 23 3.77 4.70 -6.24
N LEU A 24 3.73 4.29 -7.49
CA LEU A 24 4.81 3.49 -8.07
C LEU A 24 6.11 4.29 -8.17
N HIS A 25 6.01 5.59 -8.45
CA HIS A 25 7.18 6.46 -8.48
C HIS A 25 7.83 6.58 -7.09
N LEU A 26 7.02 6.78 -6.06
CA LEU A 26 7.53 6.83 -4.69
C LEU A 26 8.18 5.50 -4.30
N ALA A 27 7.54 4.39 -4.64
CA ALA A 27 8.10 3.07 -4.36
C ALA A 27 9.49 2.94 -4.99
N GLN A 28 9.62 3.31 -6.24
CA GLN A 28 10.90 3.25 -6.97
C GLN A 28 11.95 4.13 -6.29
N THR A 29 11.56 5.33 -5.86
CA THR A 29 12.48 6.26 -5.19
C THR A 29 13.09 5.65 -3.94
N TYR A 30 12.30 4.89 -3.20
CA TYR A 30 12.77 4.26 -1.96
C TYR A 30 13.21 2.80 -2.14
N GLY A 31 13.40 2.38 -3.38
CA GLY A 31 13.96 1.05 -3.66
C GLY A 31 12.98 -0.09 -3.51
N ALA A 32 11.68 0.18 -3.57
CA ALA A 32 10.66 -0.85 -3.47
C ALA A 32 10.18 -1.24 -4.86
N ARG A 33 10.12 -2.54 -5.11
CA ARG A 33 9.65 -3.10 -6.38
C ARG A 33 8.54 -4.10 -6.13
N ASN A 34 7.86 -4.50 -7.21
CA ASN A 34 6.82 -5.52 -7.16
C ASN A 34 5.77 -5.17 -6.10
N VAL A 35 5.22 -3.96 -6.21
CA VAL A 35 4.26 -3.44 -5.24
C VAL A 35 2.92 -4.15 -5.41
N ARG A 36 2.41 -4.71 -4.32
CA ARG A 36 1.15 -5.46 -4.31
C ARG A 36 0.29 -4.98 -3.15
N MET A 37 -1.02 -4.96 -3.36
CA MET A 37 -1.95 -4.77 -2.25
C MET A 37 -2.15 -6.10 -1.52
N ILE A 38 -2.21 -6.05 -0.21
CA ILE A 38 -2.56 -7.19 0.63
C ILE A 38 -3.62 -6.73 1.65
N GLY A 39 -4.10 -7.63 2.46
CA GLY A 39 -5.03 -7.32 3.54
C GLY A 39 -6.44 -7.00 3.06
N SER A 40 -7.16 -6.21 3.84
CA SER A 40 -8.59 -5.96 3.62
C SER A 40 -8.90 -5.27 2.30
N VAL A 41 -8.06 -4.34 1.87
CA VAL A 41 -8.26 -3.67 0.58
C VAL A 41 -8.14 -4.66 -0.56
N ALA A 42 -7.14 -5.54 -0.52
CA ALA A 42 -6.94 -6.56 -1.55
C ALA A 42 -8.12 -7.54 -1.61
N ARG A 43 -8.72 -7.86 -0.46
CA ARG A 43 -9.86 -8.77 -0.38
C ARG A 43 -11.20 -8.11 -0.72
N GLY A 44 -11.21 -6.79 -0.95
CA GLY A 44 -12.45 -6.07 -1.19
C GLY A 44 -13.31 -5.88 0.05
N GLU A 45 -12.70 -5.97 1.24
CA GLU A 45 -13.39 -5.88 2.53
C GLU A 45 -13.15 -4.56 3.25
N ALA A 46 -12.42 -3.65 2.62
CA ALA A 46 -12.03 -2.40 3.26
C ALA A 46 -13.23 -1.48 3.48
N GLY A 47 -13.32 -0.96 4.70
CA GLY A 47 -14.25 0.11 5.05
C GLY A 47 -13.58 1.48 4.91
N PRO A 48 -14.32 2.54 5.22
CA PRO A 48 -13.78 3.91 5.10
C PRO A 48 -12.57 4.20 5.98
N ASP A 49 -12.45 3.49 7.09
CA ASP A 49 -11.35 3.68 8.04
C ASP A 49 -10.31 2.57 7.97
N SER A 50 -10.37 1.73 6.95
CA SER A 50 -9.39 0.65 6.79
C SER A 50 -8.02 1.20 6.42
N ASP A 51 -6.98 0.51 6.89
CA ASP A 51 -5.61 0.81 6.50
C ASP A 51 -5.32 0.19 5.14
N LEU A 52 -4.41 0.79 4.40
CA LEU A 52 -3.90 0.20 3.18
C LEU A 52 -2.64 -0.59 3.52
N ASP A 53 -2.64 -1.87 3.18
CA ASP A 53 -1.48 -2.74 3.39
C ASP A 53 -0.84 -3.05 2.04
N LEU A 54 0.44 -2.76 1.93
CA LEU A 54 1.22 -3.02 0.73
C LEU A 54 2.35 -4.00 1.03
N LEU A 55 2.60 -4.87 0.08
CA LEU A 55 3.73 -5.80 0.13
C LEU A 55 4.69 -5.43 -0.99
N VAL A 56 5.96 -5.26 -0.67
CA VAL A 56 6.98 -4.85 -1.62
C VAL A 56 8.21 -5.71 -1.50
N ASP A 57 9.04 -5.69 -2.54
CA ASP A 57 10.38 -6.26 -2.52
C ASP A 57 11.36 -5.09 -2.47
N LEU A 58 12.17 -5.03 -1.42
CA LEU A 58 13.19 -3.98 -1.31
C LEU A 58 14.46 -4.38 -2.05
N GLU A 59 15.03 -3.41 -2.75
CA GLU A 59 16.31 -3.60 -3.40
C GLU A 59 17.41 -3.88 -2.38
N ARG A 60 18.43 -4.61 -2.81
CA ARG A 60 19.58 -4.88 -1.99
C ARG A 60 20.22 -3.55 -1.56
N GLY A 61 20.59 -3.45 -0.30
CA GLY A 61 21.19 -2.23 0.24
C GLY A 61 20.19 -1.25 0.84
N ARG A 62 18.90 -1.49 0.66
CA ARG A 62 17.88 -0.67 1.32
C ARG A 62 17.64 -1.18 2.73
N SER A 63 17.17 -0.30 3.59
CA SER A 63 17.00 -0.58 5.01
C SER A 63 15.58 -0.30 5.48
N LEU A 64 15.35 -0.56 6.77
CA LEU A 64 14.09 -0.20 7.41
C LEU A 64 13.80 1.29 7.34
N LEU A 65 14.84 2.14 7.24
CA LEU A 65 14.64 3.57 7.08
C LEU A 65 14.00 3.91 5.74
N ASP A 66 14.39 3.22 4.66
CA ASP A 66 13.77 3.39 3.36
C ASP A 66 12.31 2.94 3.39
N GLN A 67 12.05 1.83 4.03
CA GLN A 67 10.69 1.29 4.18
C GLN A 67 9.80 2.26 4.96
N ALA A 68 10.30 2.78 6.08
CA ALA A 68 9.57 3.74 6.91
C ALA A 68 9.32 5.05 6.17
N ALA A 69 10.32 5.54 5.44
CA ALA A 69 10.18 6.76 4.65
C ALA A 69 9.12 6.59 3.56
N LEU A 70 9.12 5.46 2.88
CA LEU A 70 8.09 5.15 1.86
C LEU A 70 6.70 5.17 2.48
N MET A 71 6.55 4.53 3.63
CA MET A 71 5.27 4.49 4.34
C MET A 71 4.76 5.90 4.64
N ILE A 72 5.61 6.76 5.17
CA ILE A 72 5.25 8.13 5.52
C ILE A 72 4.84 8.92 4.26
N GLU A 73 5.60 8.80 3.19
CA GLU A 73 5.30 9.52 1.95
C GLU A 73 4.00 9.03 1.31
N LEU A 74 3.74 7.74 1.36
CA LEU A 74 2.49 7.18 0.85
C LEU A 74 1.29 7.64 1.69
N GLU A 75 1.45 7.74 3.00
CA GLU A 75 0.38 8.25 3.86
C GLU A 75 0.04 9.71 3.52
N LYS A 76 1.05 10.52 3.27
CA LYS A 76 0.83 11.90 2.85
C LYS A 76 0.13 11.98 1.50
N LEU A 77 0.53 11.14 0.57
CA LEU A 77 -0.03 11.14 -0.78
C LEU A 77 -1.48 10.67 -0.79
N LEU A 78 -1.77 9.61 -0.05
CA LEU A 78 -3.08 8.94 -0.13
C LEU A 78 -4.08 9.44 0.93
N GLY A 79 -3.60 10.11 1.97
CA GLY A 79 -4.47 10.61 3.02
C GLY A 79 -5.08 9.52 3.89
N CYS A 80 -4.42 8.37 3.99
CA CYS A 80 -4.85 7.27 4.85
C CYS A 80 -3.63 6.60 5.45
N LYS A 81 -3.87 5.75 6.44
CA LYS A 81 -2.78 4.99 7.05
C LYS A 81 -2.31 3.90 6.10
N VAL A 82 -1.00 3.77 5.94
CA VAL A 82 -0.38 2.80 5.04
C VAL A 82 0.64 1.98 5.80
N ASP A 83 0.52 0.66 5.70
CA ASP A 83 1.55 -0.26 6.18
C ASP A 83 2.31 -0.81 4.98
N VAL A 84 3.62 -0.84 5.07
CA VAL A 84 4.47 -1.41 4.04
C VAL A 84 5.22 -2.59 4.63
N ALA A 85 4.95 -3.78 4.11
CA ALA A 85 5.62 -5.02 4.50
C ALA A 85 6.51 -5.51 3.37
N THR A 86 7.51 -6.29 3.73
CA THR A 86 8.38 -6.94 2.74
C THR A 86 8.13 -8.44 2.75
N ASP A 87 8.30 -9.07 1.60
CA ASP A 87 8.16 -10.52 1.48
C ASP A 87 9.08 -11.25 2.47
N GLN A 88 10.32 -10.79 2.57
CA GLN A 88 11.31 -11.37 3.48
C GLN A 88 10.96 -11.21 4.96
N GLY A 89 10.17 -10.19 5.29
CA GLY A 89 9.73 -9.94 6.66
C GLY A 89 8.54 -10.78 7.10
N LEU A 90 7.91 -11.52 6.20
CA LEU A 90 6.76 -12.34 6.52
C LEU A 90 7.17 -13.72 6.99
N ARG A 91 6.49 -14.20 8.05
CA ARG A 91 6.68 -15.58 8.51
C ARG A 91 6.10 -16.53 7.47
N SER A 92 6.69 -17.73 7.35
CA SER A 92 6.34 -18.66 6.29
C SER A 92 4.85 -19.01 6.22
N ARG A 93 4.18 -19.18 7.35
CA ARG A 93 2.74 -19.46 7.39
C ARG A 93 1.91 -18.32 6.81
N VAL A 94 2.24 -17.11 7.25
CA VAL A 94 1.53 -15.90 6.83
C VAL A 94 1.87 -15.58 5.39
N ARG A 95 3.13 -15.77 5.02
CA ARG A 95 3.63 -15.48 3.69
C ARG A 95 2.83 -16.20 2.60
N GLU A 96 2.61 -17.49 2.77
CA GLU A 96 1.90 -18.28 1.78
C GLU A 96 0.48 -17.76 1.53
N ARG A 97 -0.25 -17.46 2.62
CA ARG A 97 -1.60 -16.91 2.53
C ARG A 97 -1.62 -15.52 1.91
N VAL A 98 -0.71 -14.67 2.36
CA VAL A 98 -0.61 -13.29 1.89
C VAL A 98 -0.30 -13.25 0.40
N LEU A 99 0.61 -14.09 -0.08
CA LEU A 99 0.97 -14.14 -1.49
C LEU A 99 -0.21 -14.58 -2.36
N LYS A 100 -1.08 -15.46 -1.85
CA LYS A 100 -2.27 -15.87 -2.59
C LYS A 100 -3.29 -14.75 -2.72
N GLU A 101 -3.35 -13.86 -1.74
CA GLU A 101 -4.30 -12.75 -1.73
C GLU A 101 -3.76 -11.49 -2.39
N ALA A 102 -2.46 -11.42 -2.62
CA ALA A 102 -1.81 -10.21 -3.10
C ALA A 102 -2.28 -9.84 -4.51
N VAL A 103 -2.55 -8.55 -4.68
CA VAL A 103 -3.00 -7.99 -5.97
C VAL A 103 -1.96 -6.98 -6.44
N PRO A 104 -1.30 -7.23 -7.57
CA PRO A 104 -0.31 -6.28 -8.09
C PRO A 104 -0.92 -4.91 -8.41
N LEU A 105 -0.14 -3.88 -8.22
CA LEU A 105 -0.54 -2.53 -8.63
C LEU A 105 -0.34 -2.28 -10.12
#